data_ccaa201307852e4a6b03436a84bed4a7
#
_entry.id   ccaa201307852e4a6b03436a84bed4a7
#
_cell.length_a   1.000
_cell.length_b   1.000
_cell.length_c   1.000
_cell.angle_alpha   90.00
_cell.angle_beta   90.00
_cell.angle_gamma   90.00
#
_symmetry.space_group_name_H-M   'P 1'
#
loop_
_entity.id
_entity.type
_entity.pdbx_description
1 polymer ?
#
loop_
_entity_poly.entity_id
_entity_poly.type
_entity_poly.pdbx_seq_one_letter_code
_entity_poly.pdbx_strand_id
1 'polypeptide(L)'
;LKYGAAYYPYLQTSINYYYTDDSVTMADSKTLKENKGKTEFYNRVKAELAKKRVVLPPSAAVAGVYARVDRDRGVWKAPANVSLASVIGPTVKINNQEQENLNIEPTSGKSINAIRSFTGKGTLVWGARTLAGNDNEWRYIPVRRLFNLIEESIQKSTSFVVFESNNAITWLKVKTMVETYLEGLWRQGALAGPTPEQAFFVNVGLGKSMTTQDILEGRLIVEIGIAAVRPAEFIILRFSHKLQEA
;
A
#
# COMPACT_ATOMS: atom_id res chain seq x y z
N LEU A 1 10.28 -4.33 9.56
CA LEU A 1 8.90 -4.73 9.24
C LEU A 1 8.03 -3.58 8.68
N LYS A 2 8.32 -2.32 9.04
CA LYS A 2 7.59 -1.13 8.59
C LYS A 2 7.65 -0.85 7.07
N TYR A 3 8.57 -1.47 6.35
CA TYR A 3 8.70 -1.37 4.89
C TYR A 3 8.08 -2.55 4.14
N GLY A 4 7.50 -3.53 4.83
CA GLY A 4 6.86 -4.70 4.25
C GLY A 4 5.34 -4.66 4.43
N ALA A 5 4.62 -5.26 3.47
CA ALA A 5 3.19 -5.52 3.57
C ALA A 5 2.89 -6.94 3.07
N ALA A 6 2.07 -7.68 3.81
CA ALA A 6 1.63 -9.02 3.43
C ALA A 6 0.15 -8.99 3.07
N TYR A 7 -0.24 -9.84 2.11
CA TYR A 7 -1.60 -9.98 1.63
C TYR A 7 -2.00 -11.44 1.57
N TYR A 8 -3.23 -11.74 1.94
CA TYR A 8 -3.80 -13.09 1.95
C TYR A 8 -5.29 -13.03 1.59
N PRO A 9 -5.81 -14.02 0.90
CA PRO A 9 -5.19 -15.23 0.33
C PRO A 9 -4.72 -15.05 -1.12
N TYR A 10 -4.33 -16.18 -1.77
CA TYR A 10 -4.09 -16.24 -3.22
C TYR A 10 -5.37 -15.89 -3.99
N LEU A 11 -5.21 -15.52 -5.25
CA LEU A 11 -6.28 -15.05 -6.12
C LEU A 11 -6.56 -16.05 -7.24
N GLN A 12 -7.79 -16.46 -7.38
CA GLN A 12 -8.26 -17.14 -8.56
C GLN A 12 -8.56 -16.11 -9.64
N THR A 13 -7.80 -16.11 -10.73
CA THR A 13 -7.89 -15.12 -11.79
C THR A 13 -8.87 -15.55 -12.89
N SER A 14 -9.26 -14.61 -13.76
CA SER A 14 -9.99 -14.91 -15.00
C SER A 14 -9.08 -15.45 -16.11
N ILE A 15 -7.76 -15.51 -15.87
CA ILE A 15 -6.78 -15.98 -16.85
C ILE A 15 -6.93 -17.47 -17.01
N ASN A 16 -7.08 -17.92 -18.24
CA ASN A 16 -7.15 -19.33 -18.57
C ASN A 16 -5.80 -20.01 -18.28
N TYR A 17 -5.88 -21.23 -17.77
CA TYR A 17 -4.70 -22.07 -17.65
C TYR A 17 -4.18 -22.41 -19.06
N TYR A 18 -2.93 -21.99 -19.32
CA TYR A 18 -2.28 -22.31 -20.61
C TYR A 18 -1.69 -23.72 -20.56
N TYR A 19 -1.99 -24.53 -21.55
CA TYR A 19 -1.40 -25.85 -21.74
C TYR A 19 -1.27 -26.16 -23.23
N THR A 20 -0.37 -27.08 -23.54
CA THR A 20 -0.29 -27.75 -24.85
C THR A 20 -0.67 -29.21 -24.67
N ASP A 21 -1.15 -29.86 -25.73
CA ASP A 21 -1.53 -31.26 -25.66
C ASP A 21 -0.36 -32.18 -25.26
N ASP A 22 0.88 -31.74 -25.50
CA ASP A 22 2.11 -32.44 -25.10
C ASP A 22 2.48 -32.23 -23.61
N SER A 23 2.03 -31.14 -23.01
CA SER A 23 2.35 -30.79 -21.61
C SER A 23 1.42 -31.46 -20.57
N VAL A 24 0.33 -32.06 -21.03
CA VAL A 24 -0.65 -32.70 -20.14
C VAL A 24 -0.43 -34.20 -20.15
N THR A 25 0.11 -34.73 -19.04
CA THR A 25 0.31 -36.15 -18.85
C THR A 25 -0.89 -36.77 -18.15
N MET A 26 -1.39 -37.89 -18.66
CA MET A 26 -2.53 -38.63 -18.14
C MET A 26 -2.06 -39.70 -17.16
N ALA A 27 -3.00 -40.33 -16.46
CA ALA A 27 -2.71 -41.40 -15.48
C ALA A 27 -2.06 -42.66 -16.10
N ASP A 28 -2.24 -42.86 -17.41
CA ASP A 28 -1.60 -43.91 -18.19
C ASP A 28 -0.17 -43.57 -18.67
N SER A 29 0.41 -42.46 -18.14
CA SER A 29 1.73 -41.94 -18.50
C SER A 29 1.85 -41.45 -19.95
N LYS A 30 0.74 -41.39 -20.69
CA LYS A 30 0.68 -40.85 -22.07
C LYS A 30 0.27 -39.38 -22.03
N THR A 31 0.72 -38.63 -23.05
CA THR A 31 0.28 -37.25 -23.22
C THR A 31 -1.16 -37.18 -23.74
N LEU A 32 -1.79 -36.03 -23.57
CA LEU A 32 -3.12 -35.76 -24.12
C LEU A 32 -3.10 -35.87 -25.65
N LYS A 33 -2.00 -35.52 -26.30
CA LYS A 33 -1.78 -35.66 -27.75
C LYS A 33 -1.80 -37.09 -28.19
N GLU A 34 -1.16 -38.01 -27.46
CA GLU A 34 -1.14 -39.44 -27.75
C GLU A 34 -2.53 -40.10 -27.56
N ASN A 35 -3.39 -39.49 -26.76
CA ASN A 35 -4.76 -39.96 -26.51
C ASN A 35 -5.81 -39.34 -27.45
N LYS A 36 -5.42 -38.59 -28.51
CA LYS A 36 -6.35 -37.99 -29.50
C LYS A 36 -7.29 -39.01 -30.15
N GLY A 37 -6.84 -40.25 -30.38
CA GLY A 37 -7.67 -41.31 -30.93
C GLY A 37 -8.87 -41.72 -30.05
N LYS A 38 -8.87 -41.41 -28.76
CA LYS A 38 -9.97 -41.58 -27.84
C LYS A 38 -10.81 -40.30 -27.76
N THR A 39 -11.50 -39.95 -28.81
CA THR A 39 -12.11 -38.64 -29.06
C THR A 39 -12.99 -38.13 -27.91
N GLU A 40 -13.85 -38.96 -27.36
CA GLU A 40 -14.74 -38.58 -26.24
C GLU A 40 -13.94 -38.23 -24.98
N PHE A 41 -12.99 -39.08 -24.62
CA PHE A 41 -12.12 -38.86 -23.48
C PHE A 41 -11.26 -37.60 -23.68
N TYR A 42 -10.64 -37.41 -24.83
CA TYR A 42 -9.85 -36.23 -25.18
C TYR A 42 -10.68 -34.95 -25.05
N ASN A 43 -11.88 -34.91 -25.63
CA ASN A 43 -12.77 -33.75 -25.57
C ASN A 43 -13.22 -33.43 -24.13
N ARG A 44 -13.51 -34.43 -23.32
CA ARG A 44 -13.87 -34.26 -21.91
C ARG A 44 -12.73 -33.68 -21.11
N VAL A 45 -11.50 -34.15 -21.31
CA VAL A 45 -10.31 -33.60 -20.65
C VAL A 45 -10.08 -32.12 -21.05
N LYS A 46 -10.21 -31.82 -22.35
CA LYS A 46 -10.09 -30.43 -22.82
C LYS A 46 -11.17 -29.53 -22.25
N ALA A 47 -12.39 -29.99 -22.13
CA ALA A 47 -13.48 -29.24 -21.53
C ALA A 47 -13.21 -28.95 -20.03
N GLU A 48 -12.63 -29.87 -19.29
CA GLU A 48 -12.23 -29.68 -17.89
C GLU A 48 -11.02 -28.71 -17.77
N LEU A 49 -10.03 -28.83 -18.63
CA LEU A 49 -8.89 -27.94 -18.67
C LEU A 49 -9.29 -26.50 -19.04
N ALA A 50 -10.25 -26.32 -19.93
CA ALA A 50 -10.78 -25.02 -20.30
C ALA A 50 -11.48 -24.28 -19.14
N LYS A 51 -11.96 -25.02 -18.11
CA LYS A 51 -12.53 -24.45 -16.89
C LYS A 51 -11.46 -24.02 -15.89
N LYS A 52 -10.23 -24.56 -15.98
CA LYS A 52 -9.15 -24.21 -15.06
C LYS A 52 -8.70 -22.76 -15.24
N ARG A 53 -8.47 -22.13 -14.12
CA ARG A 53 -7.96 -20.74 -14.06
C ARG A 53 -6.63 -20.72 -13.34
N VAL A 54 -5.82 -19.74 -13.68
CA VAL A 54 -4.54 -19.53 -13.01
C VAL A 54 -4.80 -18.96 -11.62
N VAL A 55 -4.16 -19.56 -10.62
CA VAL A 55 -4.12 -19.03 -9.25
C VAL A 55 -2.78 -18.32 -9.06
N LEU A 56 -2.83 -17.05 -8.65
CA LEU A 56 -1.65 -16.22 -8.48
C LEU A 56 -1.56 -15.66 -7.06
N PRO A 57 -0.34 -15.42 -6.57
CA PRO A 57 -0.14 -14.66 -5.36
C PRO A 57 -0.64 -13.22 -5.56
N PRO A 58 -1.17 -12.57 -4.52
CA PRO A 58 -1.82 -11.26 -4.65
C PRO A 58 -0.85 -10.09 -4.95
N SER A 59 0.46 -10.27 -4.78
CA SER A 59 1.46 -9.20 -4.84
C SER A 59 1.41 -8.37 -6.13
N ALA A 60 1.34 -9.01 -7.30
CA ALA A 60 1.29 -8.30 -8.58
C ALA A 60 -0.02 -7.50 -8.74
N ALA A 61 -1.17 -8.10 -8.37
CA ALA A 61 -2.46 -7.43 -8.41
C ALA A 61 -2.52 -6.23 -7.47
N VAL A 62 -1.95 -6.37 -6.27
CA VAL A 62 -1.86 -5.30 -5.26
C VAL A 62 -0.93 -4.19 -5.71
N ALA A 63 0.20 -4.49 -6.36
CA ALA A 63 1.07 -3.47 -6.95
C ALA A 63 0.29 -2.62 -7.99
N GLY A 64 -0.54 -3.26 -8.82
CA GLY A 64 -1.45 -2.56 -9.73
C GLY A 64 -2.48 -1.70 -9.02
N VAL A 65 -3.00 -2.14 -7.87
CA VAL A 65 -3.90 -1.33 -7.02
C VAL A 65 -3.17 -0.11 -6.48
N TYR A 66 -1.92 -0.25 -6.01
CA TYR A 66 -1.11 0.88 -5.54
C TYR A 66 -0.95 1.92 -6.64
N ALA A 67 -0.48 1.51 -7.82
CA ALA A 67 -0.29 2.41 -8.96
C ALA A 67 -1.58 3.15 -9.36
N ARG A 68 -2.72 2.45 -9.35
CA ARG A 68 -4.03 3.06 -9.63
C ARG A 68 -4.45 4.07 -8.58
N VAL A 69 -4.33 3.71 -7.29
CA VAL A 69 -4.71 4.61 -6.18
C VAL A 69 -3.80 5.83 -6.15
N ASP A 70 -2.50 5.66 -6.37
CA ASP A 70 -1.54 6.76 -6.42
C ASP A 70 -1.88 7.77 -7.52
N ARG A 71 -2.20 7.28 -8.73
CA ARG A 71 -2.58 8.13 -9.85
C ARG A 71 -3.91 8.86 -9.60
N ASP A 72 -4.91 8.16 -9.07
CA ASP A 72 -6.28 8.67 -8.99
C ASP A 72 -6.54 9.48 -7.70
N ARG A 73 -5.83 9.20 -6.61
CA ARG A 73 -6.11 9.75 -5.28
C ARG A 73 -4.87 10.22 -4.51
N GLY A 74 -3.66 9.91 -4.97
CA GLY A 74 -2.40 10.19 -4.31
C GLY A 74 -1.91 9.09 -3.36
N VAL A 75 -0.60 9.10 -3.11
CA VAL A 75 0.12 8.08 -2.31
C VAL A 75 -0.38 7.98 -0.86
N TRP A 76 -0.89 9.10 -0.31
CA TRP A 76 -1.44 9.18 1.05
C TRP A 76 -2.79 8.49 1.22
N LYS A 77 -3.47 8.12 0.13
CA LYS A 77 -4.71 7.35 0.18
C LYS A 77 -4.40 5.88 0.44
N ALA A 78 -5.07 5.29 1.44
CA ALA A 78 -4.96 3.87 1.72
C ALA A 78 -5.36 3.04 0.49
N PRO A 79 -4.52 2.09 0.02
CA PRO A 79 -4.82 1.21 -1.10
C PRO A 79 -5.72 0.04 -0.66
N ALA A 80 -6.81 0.37 0.00
CA ALA A 80 -7.82 -0.55 0.51
C ALA A 80 -9.23 -0.07 0.17
N ASN A 81 -10.20 -0.96 0.27
CA ASN A 81 -11.56 -0.80 -0.23
C ASN A 81 -11.57 -0.50 -1.74
N VAL A 82 -10.70 -1.22 -2.45
CA VAL A 82 -10.49 -1.08 -3.90
C VAL A 82 -10.66 -2.44 -4.56
N SER A 83 -11.43 -2.49 -5.65
CA SER A 83 -11.70 -3.72 -6.38
C SER A 83 -10.49 -4.19 -7.18
N LEU A 84 -10.36 -5.51 -7.29
CA LEU A 84 -9.40 -6.18 -8.16
C LEU A 84 -10.05 -6.51 -9.49
N ALA A 85 -9.42 -6.09 -10.57
CA ALA A 85 -9.83 -6.46 -11.94
C ALA A 85 -9.30 -7.86 -12.29
N SER A 86 -10.01 -8.59 -13.16
CA SER A 86 -9.62 -9.91 -13.67
C SER A 86 -9.39 -10.97 -12.56
N VAL A 87 -10.05 -10.80 -11.41
CA VAL A 87 -10.06 -11.74 -10.30
C VAL A 87 -11.49 -12.28 -10.12
N ILE A 88 -11.62 -13.60 -10.13
CA ILE A 88 -12.91 -14.29 -9.87
C ILE A 88 -13.19 -14.24 -8.37
N GLY A 89 -12.18 -14.50 -7.55
CA GLY A 89 -12.30 -14.47 -6.09
C GLY A 89 -11.00 -14.86 -5.39
N PRO A 90 -10.96 -14.72 -4.07
CA PRO A 90 -9.89 -15.27 -3.24
C PRO A 90 -10.03 -16.80 -3.18
N THR A 91 -8.91 -17.49 -3.04
CA THR A 91 -8.90 -18.97 -2.90
C THR A 91 -9.50 -19.46 -1.58
N VAL A 92 -9.50 -18.59 -0.56
CA VAL A 92 -10.10 -18.84 0.75
C VAL A 92 -11.03 -17.67 1.08
N LYS A 93 -12.23 -17.97 1.51
CA LYS A 93 -13.18 -16.96 2.00
C LYS A 93 -12.84 -16.64 3.46
N ILE A 94 -12.68 -15.38 3.76
CA ILE A 94 -12.35 -14.87 5.11
C ILE A 94 -13.60 -14.21 5.67
N ASN A 95 -14.05 -14.64 6.86
CA ASN A 95 -15.10 -13.99 7.63
C ASN A 95 -14.55 -12.88 8.54
N ASN A 96 -15.41 -12.21 9.30
CA ASN A 96 -15.00 -11.09 10.17
C ASN A 96 -14.09 -11.56 11.31
N GLN A 97 -14.41 -12.68 11.93
CA GLN A 97 -13.64 -13.22 13.05
C GLN A 97 -12.23 -13.67 12.62
N GLU A 98 -12.13 -14.32 11.45
CA GLU A 98 -10.83 -14.70 10.88
C GLU A 98 -10.00 -13.47 10.52
N GLN A 99 -10.63 -12.38 10.04
CA GLN A 99 -9.94 -11.14 9.74
C GLN A 99 -9.39 -10.44 10.99
N GLU A 100 -10.04 -10.54 12.14
CA GLU A 100 -9.53 -9.95 13.39
C GLU A 100 -8.14 -10.48 13.70
N ASN A 101 -7.91 -11.79 13.55
CA ASN A 101 -6.61 -12.42 13.77
C ASN A 101 -5.55 -12.02 12.71
N LEU A 102 -5.97 -11.59 11.53
CA LEU A 102 -5.06 -11.08 10.48
C LEU A 102 -4.70 -9.61 10.70
N ASN A 103 -5.59 -8.82 11.30
CA ASN A 103 -5.34 -7.40 11.53
C ASN A 103 -4.17 -7.14 12.48
N ILE A 104 -4.11 -7.89 13.58
CA ILE A 104 -2.96 -7.89 14.49
C ILE A 104 -2.83 -9.30 15.08
N GLU A 105 -1.77 -9.97 14.72
CA GLU A 105 -1.45 -11.27 15.34
C GLU A 105 -0.94 -11.01 16.77
N PRO A 106 -1.59 -11.63 17.79
CA PRO A 106 -1.35 -11.26 19.21
C PRO A 106 0.09 -11.45 19.68
N THR A 107 0.80 -12.44 19.15
CA THR A 107 2.15 -12.80 19.62
C THR A 107 3.23 -11.94 18.95
N SER A 108 3.17 -11.78 17.62
CA SER A 108 4.21 -11.08 16.87
C SER A 108 3.87 -9.61 16.56
N GLY A 109 2.64 -9.18 16.77
CA GLY A 109 2.15 -7.84 16.45
C GLY A 109 2.12 -7.52 14.95
N LYS A 110 2.25 -8.54 14.08
CA LYS A 110 2.24 -8.37 12.62
C LYS A 110 0.82 -8.25 12.09
N SER A 111 0.67 -7.58 10.96
CA SER A 111 -0.60 -7.49 10.24
C SER A 111 -0.49 -8.11 8.87
N ILE A 112 -1.56 -8.80 8.47
CA ILE A 112 -1.75 -9.37 7.13
C ILE A 112 -3.01 -8.75 6.54
N ASN A 113 -2.91 -8.14 5.38
CA ASN A 113 -4.03 -7.48 4.72
C ASN A 113 -4.90 -8.53 4.03
N ALA A 114 -6.18 -8.60 4.43
CA ALA A 114 -7.12 -9.54 3.85
C ALA A 114 -7.58 -9.09 2.46
N ILE A 115 -7.80 -10.05 1.57
CA ILE A 115 -8.53 -9.85 0.32
C ILE A 115 -9.83 -10.63 0.44
N ARG A 116 -10.97 -9.94 0.28
CA ARG A 116 -12.30 -10.48 0.53
C ARG A 116 -13.26 -10.20 -0.61
N SER A 117 -14.21 -11.12 -0.81
CA SER A 117 -15.33 -10.91 -1.73
C SER A 117 -16.56 -10.41 -0.96
N PHE A 118 -17.17 -9.36 -1.48
CA PHE A 118 -18.38 -8.75 -0.94
C PHE A 118 -19.52 -8.84 -1.96
N THR A 119 -20.72 -9.16 -1.50
CA THR A 119 -21.91 -9.20 -2.35
C THR A 119 -22.14 -7.84 -2.99
N GLY A 120 -22.30 -7.80 -4.30
CA GLY A 120 -22.51 -6.57 -5.07
C GLY A 120 -21.30 -5.68 -5.28
N LYS A 121 -20.14 -5.97 -4.66
CA LYS A 121 -18.89 -5.17 -4.80
C LYS A 121 -17.73 -5.93 -5.42
N GLY A 122 -17.84 -7.27 -5.52
CA GLY A 122 -16.77 -8.13 -6.01
C GLY A 122 -15.64 -8.33 -5.00
N THR A 123 -14.45 -8.67 -5.50
CA THR A 123 -13.26 -8.93 -4.68
C THR A 123 -12.49 -7.64 -4.42
N LEU A 124 -12.30 -7.30 -3.15
CA LEU A 124 -11.66 -6.07 -2.69
C LEU A 124 -10.39 -6.38 -1.89
N VAL A 125 -9.40 -5.51 -2.01
CA VAL A 125 -8.33 -5.38 -1.02
C VAL A 125 -8.95 -4.76 0.24
N TRP A 126 -8.88 -5.45 1.39
CA TRP A 126 -9.58 -5.07 2.62
C TRP A 126 -8.62 -4.91 3.79
N GLY A 127 -7.49 -4.24 3.56
CA GLY A 127 -6.49 -3.89 4.54
C GLY A 127 -5.41 -3.00 3.95
N ALA A 128 -4.82 -2.14 4.77
CA ALA A 128 -3.74 -1.23 4.38
C ALA A 128 -2.70 -1.05 5.49
N ARG A 129 -2.34 -2.16 6.15
CA ARG A 129 -1.33 -2.17 7.21
C ARG A 129 0.00 -2.72 6.73
N THR A 130 1.07 -2.17 7.27
CA THR A 130 2.42 -2.74 7.15
C THR A 130 2.55 -3.98 8.05
N LEU A 131 3.65 -4.71 7.91
CA LEU A 131 3.99 -5.80 8.83
C LEU A 131 4.32 -5.31 10.27
N ALA A 132 4.43 -4.00 10.49
CA ALA A 132 4.52 -3.38 11.81
C ALA A 132 3.12 -3.00 12.32
N GLY A 133 2.17 -3.94 12.31
CA GLY A 133 0.75 -3.68 12.55
C GLY A 133 0.41 -3.14 13.94
N ASN A 134 1.27 -3.35 14.93
CA ASN A 134 1.11 -2.83 16.29
C ASN A 134 1.88 -1.52 16.55
N ASP A 135 2.59 -1.00 15.56
CA ASP A 135 3.32 0.26 15.65
C ASP A 135 2.37 1.43 15.38
N ASN A 136 2.24 2.34 16.33
CA ASN A 136 1.34 3.49 16.21
C ASN A 136 1.79 4.50 15.15
N GLU A 137 3.06 4.54 14.79
CA GLU A 137 3.61 5.45 13.80
C GLU A 137 3.56 4.86 12.39
N TRP A 138 4.00 3.61 12.23
CA TRP A 138 4.27 3.01 10.93
C TRP A 138 3.30 1.88 10.52
N ARG A 139 2.21 1.68 11.27
CA ARG A 139 1.25 0.61 10.98
C ARG A 139 0.57 0.73 9.62
N TYR A 140 0.42 1.94 9.07
CA TYR A 140 -0.32 2.16 7.84
C TYR A 140 0.58 2.31 6.61
N ILE A 141 0.28 1.55 5.57
CA ILE A 141 0.96 1.58 4.28
C ILE A 141 0.98 3.00 3.68
N PRO A 142 -0.15 3.76 3.61
CA PRO A 142 -0.13 5.09 3.00
C PRO A 142 0.76 6.07 3.76
N VAL A 143 0.85 5.95 5.09
CA VAL A 143 1.75 6.78 5.90
C VAL A 143 3.20 6.51 5.53
N ARG A 144 3.64 5.24 5.56
CA ARG A 144 5.03 4.88 5.22
C ARG A 144 5.39 5.26 3.78
N ARG A 145 4.47 5.06 2.85
CA ARG A 145 4.70 5.41 1.44
C ARG A 145 4.77 6.92 1.22
N LEU A 146 3.94 7.70 1.91
CA LEU A 146 4.01 9.16 1.88
C LEU A 146 5.38 9.66 2.39
N PHE A 147 5.87 9.12 3.51
CA PHE A 147 7.19 9.47 4.01
C PHE A 147 8.30 9.07 3.03
N ASN A 148 8.23 7.89 2.43
CA ASN A 148 9.22 7.50 1.41
C ASN A 148 9.23 8.47 0.22
N LEU A 149 8.05 8.91 -0.25
CA LEU A 149 7.92 9.90 -1.33
C LEU A 149 8.56 11.22 -0.94
N ILE A 150 8.26 11.73 0.26
CA ILE A 150 8.78 13.01 0.76
C ILE A 150 10.30 12.94 0.97
N GLU A 151 10.78 11.89 1.66
CA GLU A 151 12.20 11.66 1.92
C GLU A 151 13.00 11.64 0.60
N GLU A 152 12.57 10.85 -0.38
CA GLU A 152 13.25 10.73 -1.68
C GLU A 152 13.16 12.03 -2.51
N SER A 153 12.00 12.68 -2.52
CA SER A 153 11.80 13.92 -3.28
C SER A 153 12.68 15.06 -2.74
N ILE A 154 12.73 15.22 -1.42
CA ILE A 154 13.55 16.23 -0.77
C ILE A 154 15.03 15.93 -0.97
N GLN A 155 15.45 14.67 -0.77
CA GLN A 155 16.83 14.25 -1.00
C GLN A 155 17.30 14.58 -2.42
N LYS A 156 16.50 14.27 -3.43
CA LYS A 156 16.82 14.56 -4.83
C LYS A 156 16.85 16.04 -5.12
N SER A 157 15.86 16.80 -4.62
CA SER A 157 15.76 18.23 -4.89
C SER A 157 16.80 19.08 -4.15
N THR A 158 17.36 18.59 -3.03
CA THR A 158 18.42 19.27 -2.28
C THR A 158 19.83 18.94 -2.78
N SER A 159 19.98 18.09 -3.79
CA SER A 159 21.30 17.69 -4.30
C SER A 159 22.19 18.87 -4.78
N PHE A 160 21.58 19.97 -5.22
CA PHE A 160 22.28 21.18 -5.65
C PHE A 160 23.05 21.90 -4.51
N VAL A 161 22.71 21.59 -3.25
CA VAL A 161 23.33 22.21 -2.08
C VAL A 161 24.73 21.66 -1.81
N VAL A 162 25.05 20.49 -2.36
CA VAL A 162 26.35 19.86 -2.18
C VAL A 162 27.44 20.73 -2.78
N PHE A 163 28.42 21.11 -1.96
CA PHE A 163 29.51 22.08 -2.24
C PHE A 163 29.06 23.54 -2.35
N GLU A 164 27.81 23.92 -2.08
CA GLU A 164 27.42 25.30 -1.91
C GLU A 164 27.90 25.88 -0.57
N SER A 165 27.99 27.21 -0.47
CA SER A 165 28.37 27.87 0.77
C SER A 165 27.35 27.58 1.89
N ASN A 166 27.82 27.09 3.02
CA ASN A 166 26.98 26.80 4.19
C ASN A 166 26.66 28.08 4.98
N ASN A 167 25.76 28.87 4.46
CA ASN A 167 25.39 30.21 4.98
C ASN A 167 23.87 30.44 4.97
N ALA A 168 23.45 31.56 5.56
CA ALA A 168 22.04 31.93 5.71
C ALA A 168 21.25 31.99 4.38
N ILE A 169 21.90 32.34 3.28
CA ILE A 169 21.26 32.43 1.96
C ILE A 169 20.92 31.03 1.46
N THR A 170 21.85 30.09 1.56
CA THR A 170 21.65 28.70 1.19
C THR A 170 20.59 28.05 2.08
N TRP A 171 20.64 28.31 3.39
CA TRP A 171 19.63 27.78 4.33
C TRP A 171 18.22 28.25 4.00
N LEU A 172 18.07 29.56 3.65
CA LEU A 172 16.78 30.13 3.26
C LEU A 172 16.26 29.46 1.96
N LYS A 173 17.12 29.27 0.96
CA LYS A 173 16.75 28.61 -0.30
C LYS A 173 16.22 27.20 -0.05
N VAL A 174 16.95 26.39 0.74
CA VAL A 174 16.55 25.03 1.08
C VAL A 174 15.23 25.04 1.84
N LYS A 175 15.11 25.86 2.85
CA LYS A 175 13.90 25.99 3.66
C LYS A 175 12.68 26.31 2.81
N THR A 176 12.74 27.38 2.02
CA THR A 176 11.63 27.83 1.16
C THR A 176 11.22 26.75 0.15
N MET A 177 12.20 26.06 -0.45
CA MET A 177 11.92 24.99 -1.41
C MET A 177 11.17 23.82 -0.74
N VAL A 178 11.64 23.39 0.43
CA VAL A 178 11.00 22.29 1.18
C VAL A 178 9.61 22.69 1.67
N GLU A 179 9.47 23.91 2.22
CA GLU A 179 8.17 24.44 2.66
C GLU A 179 7.17 24.53 1.51
N THR A 180 7.58 25.04 0.35
CA THR A 180 6.71 25.11 -0.85
C THR A 180 6.24 23.73 -1.29
N TYR A 181 7.13 22.73 -1.28
CA TYR A 181 6.79 21.36 -1.62
C TYR A 181 5.77 20.74 -0.63
N LEU A 182 6.03 20.89 0.68
CA LEU A 182 5.15 20.36 1.74
C LEU A 182 3.80 21.09 1.77
N GLU A 183 3.77 22.40 1.52
CA GLU A 183 2.53 23.15 1.37
C GLU A 183 1.69 22.66 0.19
N GLY A 184 2.33 22.32 -0.93
CA GLY A 184 1.68 21.70 -2.07
C GLY A 184 1.03 20.36 -1.72
N LEU A 185 1.68 19.51 -0.94
CA LEU A 185 1.14 18.25 -0.44
C LEU A 185 -0.01 18.47 0.57
N TRP A 186 0.13 19.46 1.46
CA TRP A 186 -0.91 19.82 2.41
C TRP A 186 -2.18 20.29 1.69
N ARG A 187 -2.07 21.17 0.69
CA ARG A 187 -3.21 21.61 -0.13
C ARG A 187 -3.92 20.47 -0.86
N GLN A 188 -3.19 19.43 -1.22
CA GLN A 188 -3.74 18.21 -1.83
C GLN A 188 -4.37 17.26 -0.80
N GLY A 189 -4.29 17.56 0.50
CA GLY A 189 -4.85 16.75 1.58
C GLY A 189 -3.99 15.57 2.02
N ALA A 190 -2.68 15.58 1.72
CA ALA A 190 -1.73 14.56 2.16
C ALA A 190 -1.32 14.72 3.62
N LEU A 191 -1.35 15.96 4.13
CA LEU A 191 -0.95 16.31 5.50
C LEU A 191 -2.16 16.74 6.32
N ALA A 192 -2.14 16.40 7.61
CA ALA A 192 -3.18 16.73 8.57
C ALA A 192 -2.91 18.11 9.19
N GLY A 193 -3.99 18.80 9.55
CA GLY A 193 -3.95 20.11 10.19
C GLY A 193 -4.71 21.16 9.40
N PRO A 194 -5.46 22.06 10.05
CA PRO A 194 -6.22 23.12 9.41
C PRO A 194 -5.35 24.24 8.84
N THR A 195 -4.10 24.37 9.32
CA THR A 195 -3.13 25.35 8.82
C THR A 195 -1.80 24.67 8.49
N PRO A 196 -0.97 25.27 7.59
CA PRO A 196 0.34 24.71 7.25
C PRO A 196 1.25 24.52 8.48
N GLU A 197 1.24 25.45 9.42
CA GLU A 197 2.08 25.41 10.63
C GLU A 197 1.73 24.23 11.56
N GLN A 198 0.51 23.74 11.48
CA GLN A 198 0.08 22.54 12.22
C GLN A 198 0.35 21.24 11.43
N ALA A 199 0.51 21.35 10.12
CA ALA A 199 0.73 20.22 9.23
C ALA A 199 2.19 19.81 9.10
N PHE A 200 3.11 20.79 9.13
CA PHE A 200 4.55 20.55 9.01
C PHE A 200 5.37 21.71 9.59
N PHE A 201 6.63 21.41 9.85
CA PHE A 201 7.65 22.44 10.11
C PHE A 201 8.96 22.10 9.41
N VAL A 202 9.75 23.12 9.09
CA VAL A 202 11.08 22.99 8.49
C VAL A 202 12.05 23.89 9.24
N ASN A 203 13.02 23.29 9.92
CA ASN A 203 14.09 23.99 10.62
C ASN A 203 15.41 23.84 9.87
N VAL A 204 16.01 24.96 9.51
CA VAL A 204 17.35 25.02 8.91
C VAL A 204 18.06 26.25 9.47
N GLY A 205 19.27 26.10 9.94
CA GLY A 205 20.13 27.22 10.35
C GLY A 205 20.82 27.04 11.68
N LEU A 206 21.77 27.94 11.92
CA LEU A 206 22.53 28.02 13.18
C LEU A 206 21.59 28.31 14.36
N GLY A 207 21.73 27.52 15.43
CA GLY A 207 20.86 27.61 16.62
C GLY A 207 19.45 27.10 16.43
N LYS A 208 19.11 26.55 15.26
CA LYS A 208 17.84 25.85 14.97
C LYS A 208 18.06 24.36 14.79
N SER A 209 18.67 23.96 13.68
CA SER A 209 18.99 22.57 13.35
C SER A 209 20.48 22.27 13.37
N MET A 210 21.33 23.29 13.43
CA MET A 210 22.80 23.16 13.38
C MET A 210 23.48 23.94 14.51
N THR A 211 24.60 23.40 14.96
CA THR A 211 25.58 24.06 15.83
C THR A 211 26.72 24.67 15.01
N THR A 212 27.55 25.49 15.63
CA THR A 212 28.79 25.99 14.99
C THR A 212 29.72 24.86 14.57
N GLN A 213 29.77 23.77 15.35
CA GLN A 213 30.56 22.58 15.03
C GLN A 213 30.08 21.89 13.76
N ASP A 214 28.77 21.79 13.55
CA ASP A 214 28.20 21.21 12.33
C ASP A 214 28.62 21.99 11.08
N ILE A 215 28.62 23.33 11.18
CA ILE A 215 29.05 24.21 10.08
C ILE A 215 30.54 24.02 9.78
N LEU A 216 31.39 23.95 10.81
CA LEU A 216 32.83 23.73 10.67
C LEU A 216 33.13 22.35 10.03
N GLU A 217 32.33 21.35 10.34
CA GLU A 217 32.43 20.01 9.76
C GLU A 217 31.76 19.89 8.39
N GLY A 218 31.27 21.01 7.83
CA GLY A 218 30.63 21.02 6.50
C GLY A 218 29.24 20.35 6.45
N ARG A 219 28.58 20.18 7.60
CA ARG A 219 27.23 19.60 7.65
C ARG A 219 26.16 20.68 7.50
N LEU A 220 25.20 20.44 6.63
CA LEU A 220 23.95 21.18 6.56
C LEU A 220 22.82 20.25 6.98
N ILE A 221 22.19 20.55 8.11
CA ILE A 221 21.12 19.72 8.70
C ILE A 221 19.79 20.40 8.47
N VAL A 222 18.86 19.69 7.83
CA VAL A 222 17.47 20.09 7.63
C VAL A 222 16.60 19.19 8.48
N GLU A 223 15.88 19.76 9.44
CA GLU A 223 14.96 19.06 10.29
C GLU A 223 13.53 19.30 9.81
N ILE A 224 12.79 18.23 9.54
CA ILE A 224 11.44 18.30 8.97
C ILE A 224 10.50 17.47 9.84
N GLY A 225 9.44 18.09 10.35
CA GLY A 225 8.35 17.40 11.02
C GLY A 225 7.10 17.45 10.18
N ILE A 226 6.37 16.32 10.11
CA ILE A 226 5.21 16.15 9.23
C ILE A 226 4.09 15.44 9.97
N ALA A 227 2.89 16.00 9.91
CA ALA A 227 1.66 15.37 10.37
C ALA A 227 0.96 14.67 9.19
N ALA A 228 1.27 13.40 8.95
CA ALA A 228 0.66 12.62 7.87
C ALA A 228 -0.81 12.29 8.17
N VAL A 229 -1.68 12.35 7.15
CA VAL A 229 -3.06 11.84 7.28
C VAL A 229 -3.08 10.34 7.50
N ARG A 230 -4.02 9.86 8.32
CA ARG A 230 -4.21 8.43 8.62
C ARG A 230 -5.58 7.97 8.14
N PRO A 231 -5.71 6.74 7.63
CA PRO A 231 -7.01 6.21 7.22
C PRO A 231 -7.91 5.95 8.44
N ALA A 232 -9.21 6.18 8.29
CA ALA A 232 -10.21 5.63 9.20
C ALA A 232 -10.39 4.15 8.86
N GLU A 233 -10.05 3.25 9.79
CA GLU A 233 -10.18 1.80 9.62
C GLU A 233 -11.47 1.25 10.25
N PHE A 234 -11.93 1.88 11.33
CA PHE A 234 -13.14 1.50 12.05
C PHE A 234 -14.10 2.66 12.14
N ILE A 235 -15.37 2.37 11.91
CA ILE A 235 -16.48 3.32 12.08
C ILE A 235 -17.29 2.84 13.29
N ILE A 236 -17.30 3.65 14.35
CA ILE A 236 -18.10 3.38 15.55
C ILE A 236 -19.31 4.32 15.53
N LEU A 237 -20.48 3.75 15.36
CA LEU A 237 -21.74 4.50 15.42
C LEU A 237 -22.34 4.36 16.82
N ARG A 238 -22.61 5.49 17.46
CA ARG A 238 -23.29 5.53 18.77
C ARG A 238 -24.67 6.15 18.55
N PHE A 239 -25.71 5.40 18.89
CA PHE A 239 -27.07 5.87 18.85
C PHE A 239 -27.55 6.10 20.29
N SER A 240 -28.07 7.29 20.57
CA SER A 240 -28.73 7.62 21.83
C SER A 240 -30.20 7.94 21.57
N HIS A 241 -31.07 7.40 22.39
CA HIS A 241 -32.50 7.75 22.36
C HIS A 241 -32.70 9.07 23.11
N LYS A 242 -33.20 10.10 22.43
CA LYS A 242 -33.60 11.34 23.10
C LYS A 242 -35.01 11.14 23.63
N LEU A 243 -35.19 11.16 24.96
CA LEU A 243 -36.50 11.18 25.56
C LEU A 243 -37.22 12.48 25.18
N GLN A 244 -38.45 12.36 24.77
CA GLN A 244 -39.31 13.51 24.52
C GLN A 244 -39.63 14.15 25.88
N GLU A 245 -39.18 15.36 26.10
CA GLU A 245 -39.65 16.16 27.25
C GLU A 245 -41.11 16.49 27.00
N ALA A 246 -41.95 16.14 27.96
CA ALA A 246 -43.39 16.38 27.94
C ALA A 246 -43.72 17.87 28.24
#